data_2504086625ee287b57b26d4762c45a54
#
_entry.id   2504086625ee287b57b26d4762c45a54
#
_cell.length_a   1.000
_cell.length_b   1.000
_cell.length_c   1.000
_cell.angle_alpha   90.00
_cell.angle_beta   90.00
_cell.angle_gamma   90.00
#
_symmetry.space_group_name_H-M   'P 1'
#
loop_
_entity.id
_entity.type
_entity.pdbx_description
1 polymer ?
#
loop_
_entity_poly.entity_id
_entity_poly.type
_entity_poly.pdbx_seq_one_letter_code
_entity_poly.pdbx_strand_id
1 'polypeptide(L)'
;MSIKTWSGAALGLALCTTALTACSVQDTSNQNASAPASPEIDDAWKSDTEKQLRDAIATAPANGLNPDLFLKGGEKGAALTQAALKYASALANGYADPNKLHDVYTLPHEKVDVRQGLQQALQKGDVKGWLATLPPQTDEYRALGEAYIHFGQLASKVKYQPIPDGKPIKPGQSDPRMPQIIAALSGVGYLPAAPEAKPGAQPAAPSTTYSPALVTAVKKVQGDFGFKQDGVIGGDTLDAINADPAYRAREIAVAMERLRWLQRTPPATRIDVNTASAVLQYWRDGKLVDTRNVVVGEHDKPTPQLQAPIFRLVAKPTWTVPKGIGDKELATKGEQWLKDNDFTINKDGFYVQGSGDKNSLGLVKFDMADDQQIYLHDTPAKALFNLPERHRSHGCVRVQNAVQFATMLAADEGIQDEFQQAMQKDTDQNFVQMPKKLPVRLLYHTVFWDGSAVKFRPDLYGWDENIARAIGLAQGPPHKIRQPQSSDDIGP
;
A
#
# COMPACT_ATOMS: atom_id res chain seq x y z
N MET A 1 -60.50 14.58 -26.91
CA MET A 1 -60.95 14.03 -28.22
C MET A 1 -59.76 13.26 -28.76
N SER A 2 -59.70 11.93 -28.88
CA SER A 2 -60.65 10.84 -28.99
C SER A 2 -59.92 9.57 -28.56
N ILE A 3 -60.63 8.82 -27.73
CA ILE A 3 -60.32 7.47 -27.27
C ILE A 3 -60.53 6.51 -28.44
N LYS A 4 -59.66 5.53 -28.64
CA LYS A 4 -60.05 4.26 -29.31
C LYS A 4 -59.47 3.06 -28.54
N THR A 5 -60.38 2.43 -27.84
CA THR A 5 -60.40 1.05 -27.33
C THR A 5 -60.53 0.06 -28.48
N TRP A 6 -59.85 -1.10 -28.39
CA TRP A 6 -60.33 -2.32 -29.07
C TRP A 6 -60.14 -3.56 -28.19
N SER A 7 -61.25 -4.26 -28.02
CA SER A 7 -61.56 -5.53 -27.42
C SER A 7 -60.87 -6.69 -28.17
N GLY A 8 -60.34 -7.79 -27.58
CA GLY A 8 -61.13 -8.86 -26.96
C GLY A 8 -61.28 -10.03 -27.93
N ALA A 9 -60.63 -11.19 -27.66
CA ALA A 9 -61.14 -12.51 -28.12
C ALA A 9 -60.67 -13.60 -27.16
N ALA A 10 -61.60 -14.18 -26.49
CA ALA A 10 -61.58 -15.45 -25.74
C ALA A 10 -61.93 -16.62 -26.63
N LEU A 11 -61.26 -17.77 -26.50
CA LEU A 11 -61.71 -19.14 -26.87
C LEU A 11 -60.63 -20.06 -26.35
N GLY A 12 -60.82 -21.21 -25.70
CA GLY A 12 -61.90 -22.02 -25.38
C GLY A 12 -61.37 -23.23 -24.64
N LEU A 13 -62.05 -23.67 -23.58
CA LEU A 13 -61.73 -24.87 -22.80
C LEU A 13 -61.86 -26.15 -23.69
N ALA A 14 -60.87 -27.07 -23.51
CA ALA A 14 -61.12 -28.50 -23.79
C ALA A 14 -60.63 -29.30 -22.59
N LEU A 15 -61.59 -29.81 -21.80
CA LEU A 15 -61.39 -30.86 -20.81
C LEU A 15 -61.08 -32.17 -21.51
N CYS A 16 -59.99 -32.81 -21.19
CA CYS A 16 -59.79 -34.24 -21.37
C CYS A 16 -59.50 -34.86 -20.01
N THR A 17 -60.50 -35.58 -19.50
CA THR A 17 -60.36 -36.49 -18.36
C THR A 17 -59.71 -37.78 -18.81
N THR A 18 -58.53 -38.12 -18.22
CA THR A 18 -58.05 -39.50 -18.24
C THR A 18 -57.61 -39.93 -16.86
N ALA A 19 -57.92 -41.15 -16.58
CA ALA A 19 -57.99 -41.84 -15.32
C ALA A 19 -56.66 -41.90 -14.52
N LEU A 20 -56.85 -41.85 -13.19
CA LEU A 20 -55.80 -42.16 -12.18
C LEU A 20 -55.42 -43.65 -12.23
N THR A 21 -54.20 -43.94 -12.50
CA THR A 21 -53.53 -45.17 -12.04
C THR A 21 -52.51 -44.78 -10.96
N ALA A 22 -52.81 -45.17 -9.74
CA ALA A 22 -51.90 -45.03 -8.61
C ALA A 22 -50.72 -45.97 -8.78
N CYS A 23 -49.55 -45.44 -9.08
CA CYS A 23 -48.28 -46.11 -8.82
C CYS A 23 -47.67 -45.48 -7.58
N SER A 24 -47.57 -46.29 -6.54
CA SER A 24 -46.81 -45.98 -5.33
C SER A 24 -45.33 -45.83 -5.69
N VAL A 25 -44.85 -44.61 -5.78
CA VAL A 25 -43.43 -44.31 -5.82
C VAL A 25 -42.93 -44.27 -4.38
N GLN A 26 -42.10 -45.24 -4.02
CA GLN A 26 -41.35 -45.22 -2.78
C GLN A 26 -40.54 -43.95 -2.69
N ASP A 27 -40.72 -43.23 -1.59
CA ASP A 27 -39.93 -42.15 -1.12
C ASP A 27 -38.45 -42.64 -0.94
N THR A 28 -37.62 -42.42 -1.92
CA THR A 28 -36.18 -42.48 -1.71
C THR A 28 -35.75 -41.12 -1.13
N SER A 29 -35.82 -41.11 0.20
CA SER A 29 -35.25 -40.11 1.06
C SER A 29 -33.95 -39.54 0.54
N ASN A 30 -34.00 -38.21 0.30
CA ASN A 30 -33.05 -37.23 0.82
C ASN A 30 -31.65 -37.76 1.11
N GLN A 31 -30.81 -37.85 0.11
CA GLN A 31 -29.37 -37.73 0.32
C GLN A 31 -29.04 -36.26 0.13
N ASN A 32 -29.23 -35.47 1.21
CA ASN A 32 -28.39 -34.29 1.47
C ASN A 32 -26.96 -34.78 1.46
N ALA A 33 -26.27 -34.60 0.35
CA ALA A 33 -24.82 -34.61 0.34
C ALA A 33 -24.38 -33.39 1.16
N SER A 34 -24.28 -33.59 2.48
CA SER A 34 -23.56 -32.66 3.36
C SER A 34 -22.16 -32.52 2.76
N ALA A 35 -21.75 -31.29 2.49
CA ALA A 35 -20.38 -30.97 2.18
C ALA A 35 -19.48 -31.72 3.20
N PRO A 36 -18.33 -32.29 2.78
CA PRO A 36 -17.49 -33.02 3.68
C PRO A 36 -17.18 -32.15 4.89
N ALA A 37 -17.55 -32.65 6.08
CA ALA A 37 -17.25 -31.98 7.34
C ALA A 37 -15.74 -31.69 7.37
N SER A 38 -15.40 -30.43 7.62
CA SER A 38 -13.99 -30.06 7.80
C SER A 38 -13.40 -31.01 8.84
N PRO A 39 -12.22 -31.62 8.59
CA PRO A 39 -11.64 -32.60 9.50
C PRO A 39 -11.55 -31.99 10.90
N GLU A 40 -12.06 -32.71 11.91
CA GLU A 40 -11.90 -32.32 13.32
C GLU A 40 -10.40 -32.29 13.65
N ILE A 41 -9.95 -31.16 14.23
CA ILE A 41 -8.59 -31.07 14.75
C ILE A 41 -8.56 -31.88 16.06
N ASP A 42 -7.55 -32.77 16.19
CA ASP A 42 -7.27 -33.44 17.45
C ASP A 42 -6.81 -32.41 18.48
N ASP A 43 -7.66 -32.15 19.49
CA ASP A 43 -7.34 -31.25 20.59
C ASP A 43 -6.41 -31.84 21.63
N ALA A 44 -6.05 -33.14 21.49
CA ALA A 44 -5.12 -33.83 22.36
C ALA A 44 -3.66 -33.50 22.06
N TRP A 45 -3.23 -32.31 22.48
CA TRP A 45 -1.84 -31.89 22.33
C TRP A 45 -0.86 -32.80 23.07
N LYS A 46 0.21 -33.19 22.38
CA LYS A 46 1.36 -33.85 23.04
C LYS A 46 2.25 -32.77 23.67
N SER A 47 2.90 -33.06 24.77
CA SER A 47 3.78 -32.12 25.50
C SER A 47 4.83 -31.47 24.59
N ASP A 48 5.40 -32.20 23.63
CA ASP A 48 6.38 -31.65 22.68
C ASP A 48 5.76 -30.66 21.70
N THR A 49 4.60 -30.99 21.09
CA THR A 49 3.92 -30.07 20.14
C THR A 49 3.35 -28.83 20.83
N GLU A 50 2.87 -28.97 22.09
CA GLU A 50 2.51 -27.83 22.93
C GLU A 50 3.72 -26.91 23.16
N LYS A 51 4.87 -27.46 23.54
CA LYS A 51 6.10 -26.71 23.74
C LYS A 51 6.52 -26.00 22.44
N GLN A 52 6.49 -26.68 21.30
CA GLN A 52 6.81 -26.09 20.00
C GLN A 52 5.91 -24.88 19.67
N LEU A 53 4.60 -24.95 19.92
CA LEU A 53 3.68 -23.84 19.74
C LEU A 53 4.04 -22.65 20.64
N ARG A 54 4.26 -22.90 21.94
CA ARG A 54 4.61 -21.85 22.90
C ARG A 54 5.93 -21.18 22.55
N ASP A 55 6.93 -21.95 22.16
CA ASP A 55 8.24 -21.46 21.70
C ASP A 55 8.07 -20.60 20.41
N ALA A 56 7.23 -21.04 19.46
CA ALA A 56 6.96 -20.30 18.25
C ALA A 56 6.25 -18.97 18.52
N ILE A 57 5.24 -18.96 19.41
CA ILE A 57 4.54 -17.72 19.79
C ILE A 57 5.46 -16.79 20.57
N ALA A 58 6.37 -17.28 21.41
CA ALA A 58 7.36 -16.45 22.07
C ALA A 58 8.28 -15.71 21.08
N THR A 59 8.46 -16.25 19.87
CA THR A 59 9.22 -15.59 18.78
C THR A 59 8.35 -14.73 17.85
N ALA A 60 7.07 -14.53 18.15
CA ALA A 60 6.16 -13.70 17.35
C ALA A 60 6.68 -12.27 17.08
N PRO A 61 7.50 -11.62 17.95
CA PRO A 61 8.14 -10.35 17.64
C PRO A 61 8.97 -10.36 16.35
N ALA A 62 9.58 -11.47 15.96
CA ALA A 62 10.27 -11.59 14.66
C ALA A 62 9.31 -11.39 13.45
N ASN A 63 8.01 -11.48 13.69
CA ASN A 63 6.95 -11.24 12.71
C ASN A 63 6.18 -9.92 13.00
N GLY A 64 6.70 -9.04 13.84
CA GLY A 64 6.01 -7.80 14.21
C GLY A 64 4.69 -8.01 14.96
N LEU A 65 4.54 -9.14 15.67
CA LEU A 65 3.33 -9.51 16.40
C LEU A 65 3.60 -9.59 17.91
N ASN A 66 2.62 -9.13 18.70
CA ASN A 66 2.68 -9.26 20.16
C ASN A 66 2.24 -10.67 20.57
N PRO A 67 3.08 -11.46 21.30
CA PRO A 67 2.73 -12.78 21.79
C PRO A 67 1.45 -12.82 22.64
N ASP A 68 1.17 -11.77 23.41
CA ASP A 68 0.01 -11.65 24.29
C ASP A 68 -1.34 -11.63 23.54
N LEU A 69 -1.32 -11.41 22.22
CA LEU A 69 -2.51 -11.53 21.38
C LEU A 69 -2.98 -12.99 21.24
N PHE A 70 -2.10 -13.95 21.46
CA PHE A 70 -2.33 -15.37 21.18
C PHE A 70 -2.38 -16.24 22.44
N LEU A 71 -1.46 -16.04 23.38
CA LEU A 71 -1.39 -16.78 24.64
C LEU A 71 -1.30 -15.82 25.83
N LYS A 72 -2.09 -16.11 26.86
CA LYS A 72 -2.05 -15.38 28.15
C LYS A 72 -1.47 -16.25 29.28
N GLY A 73 -1.13 -17.51 28.97
CA GLY A 73 -0.63 -18.52 29.90
C GLY A 73 -1.73 -19.46 30.39
N GLY A 74 -1.40 -20.74 30.45
CA GLY A 74 -2.29 -21.78 30.99
C GLY A 74 -3.30 -22.39 30.02
N GLU A 75 -3.36 -21.95 28.75
CA GLU A 75 -4.22 -22.55 27.72
C GLU A 75 -3.86 -24.00 27.51
N LYS A 76 -4.91 -24.88 27.42
CA LYS A 76 -4.81 -26.33 27.14
C LYS A 76 -5.96 -26.78 26.24
N GLY A 77 -5.82 -27.94 25.60
CA GLY A 77 -6.86 -28.54 24.76
C GLY A 77 -7.40 -27.59 23.70
N ALA A 78 -8.70 -27.46 23.61
CA ALA A 78 -9.36 -26.60 22.60
C ALA A 78 -8.90 -25.12 22.66
N ALA A 79 -8.62 -24.57 23.85
CA ALA A 79 -8.11 -23.19 23.96
C ALA A 79 -6.71 -23.04 23.34
N LEU A 80 -5.86 -24.05 23.48
CA LEU A 80 -4.54 -24.07 22.83
C LEU A 80 -4.67 -24.20 21.31
N THR A 81 -5.59 -25.03 20.83
CA THR A 81 -5.91 -25.15 19.40
C THR A 81 -6.39 -23.82 18.83
N GLN A 82 -7.26 -23.08 19.52
CA GLN A 82 -7.72 -21.76 19.09
C GLN A 82 -6.55 -20.73 19.03
N ALA A 83 -5.66 -20.77 20.02
CA ALA A 83 -4.46 -19.92 20.03
C ALA A 83 -3.55 -20.24 18.84
N ALA A 84 -3.33 -21.53 18.55
CA ALA A 84 -2.54 -21.99 17.41
C ALA A 84 -3.13 -21.53 16.07
N LEU A 85 -4.45 -21.69 15.86
CA LEU A 85 -5.14 -21.26 14.65
C LEU A 85 -5.09 -19.74 14.48
N LYS A 86 -5.30 -18.99 15.57
CA LYS A 86 -5.22 -17.54 15.55
C LYS A 86 -3.82 -17.06 15.17
N TYR A 87 -2.78 -17.65 15.75
CA TYR A 87 -1.39 -17.30 15.44
C TYR A 87 -1.02 -17.69 14.00
N ALA A 88 -1.36 -18.91 13.60
CA ALA A 88 -1.12 -19.38 12.24
C ALA A 88 -1.82 -18.50 11.19
N SER A 89 -3.08 -18.11 11.44
CA SER A 89 -3.81 -17.19 10.57
C SER A 89 -3.13 -15.81 10.51
N ALA A 90 -2.68 -15.29 11.65
CA ALA A 90 -1.96 -14.02 11.68
C ALA A 90 -0.67 -14.04 10.87
N LEU A 91 0.08 -15.16 10.91
CA LEU A 91 1.30 -15.35 10.11
C LEU A 91 1.00 -15.49 8.60
N ALA A 92 -0.03 -16.26 8.27
CA ALA A 92 -0.35 -16.59 6.89
C ALA A 92 -1.15 -15.50 6.17
N ASN A 93 -2.13 -14.91 6.86
CA ASN A 93 -3.18 -14.07 6.25
C ASN A 93 -3.18 -12.63 6.75
N GLY A 94 -2.32 -12.30 7.73
CA GLY A 94 -2.42 -11.07 8.50
C GLY A 94 -3.39 -11.23 9.70
N TYR A 95 -3.19 -10.39 10.69
CA TYR A 95 -4.02 -10.36 11.90
C TYR A 95 -5.27 -9.48 11.69
N ALA A 96 -5.14 -8.40 10.94
CA ALA A 96 -6.20 -7.48 10.59
C ALA A 96 -6.74 -7.76 9.18
N ASP A 97 -8.02 -7.45 8.97
CA ASP A 97 -8.68 -7.56 7.67
C ASP A 97 -8.57 -6.22 6.92
N PRO A 98 -7.81 -6.13 5.80
CA PRO A 98 -7.65 -4.88 5.07
C PRO A 98 -8.96 -4.29 4.55
N ASN A 99 -9.96 -5.11 4.23
CA ASN A 99 -11.27 -4.64 3.75
C ASN A 99 -12.10 -3.93 4.83
N LYS A 100 -11.72 -4.06 6.11
CA LYS A 100 -12.34 -3.32 7.22
C LYS A 100 -11.60 -2.04 7.57
N LEU A 101 -10.41 -1.86 7.03
CA LEU A 101 -9.52 -0.75 7.35
C LEU A 101 -9.39 0.27 6.22
N HIS A 102 -9.76 -0.11 4.99
CA HIS A 102 -9.68 0.72 3.80
C HIS A 102 -11.03 0.72 3.07
N ASP A 103 -11.44 1.88 2.56
CA ASP A 103 -12.66 2.02 1.75
C ASP A 103 -12.55 1.23 0.44
N VAL A 104 -11.34 1.19 -0.14
CA VAL A 104 -11.03 0.41 -1.34
C VAL A 104 -9.75 -0.39 -1.11
N TYR A 105 -9.88 -1.71 -1.15
CA TYR A 105 -8.76 -2.65 -1.12
C TYR A 105 -9.07 -3.84 -2.00
N THR A 106 -8.51 -3.91 -3.20
CA THR A 106 -8.76 -4.99 -4.16
C THR A 106 -7.47 -5.71 -4.59
N LEU A 107 -6.41 -5.60 -3.78
CA LEU A 107 -5.20 -6.41 -3.98
C LEU A 107 -5.52 -7.89 -3.72
N PRO A 108 -5.11 -8.81 -4.61
CA PRO A 108 -5.37 -10.22 -4.42
C PRO A 108 -4.72 -10.75 -3.14
N HIS A 109 -5.50 -11.50 -2.38
CA HIS A 109 -5.07 -12.17 -1.18
C HIS A 109 -5.64 -13.59 -1.15
N GLU A 110 -4.78 -14.58 -1.31
CA GLU A 110 -5.16 -15.99 -1.17
C GLU A 110 -5.12 -16.38 0.30
N LYS A 111 -6.30 -16.65 0.87
CA LYS A 111 -6.38 -17.10 2.25
C LYS A 111 -5.87 -18.54 2.38
N VAL A 112 -4.87 -18.73 3.22
CA VAL A 112 -4.33 -20.04 3.57
C VAL A 112 -5.26 -20.71 4.57
N ASP A 113 -5.67 -21.97 4.30
CA ASP A 113 -6.38 -22.80 5.28
C ASP A 113 -5.41 -23.33 6.34
N VAL A 114 -5.35 -22.60 7.45
CA VAL A 114 -4.47 -22.97 8.57
C VAL A 114 -5.00 -24.14 9.42
N ARG A 115 -6.29 -24.49 9.29
CA ARG A 115 -6.89 -25.59 10.06
C ARG A 115 -6.34 -26.93 9.60
N GLN A 116 -6.36 -27.17 8.29
CA GLN A 116 -5.79 -28.38 7.70
C GLN A 116 -4.28 -28.46 7.96
N GLY A 117 -3.57 -27.33 7.82
CA GLY A 117 -2.13 -27.26 8.09
C GLY A 117 -1.77 -27.63 9.52
N LEU A 118 -2.52 -27.11 10.52
CA LEU A 118 -2.31 -27.42 11.93
C LEU A 118 -2.54 -28.93 12.21
N GLN A 119 -3.60 -29.52 11.66
CA GLN A 119 -3.87 -30.94 11.81
C GLN A 119 -2.72 -31.80 11.31
N GLN A 120 -2.21 -31.50 10.11
CA GLN A 120 -1.05 -32.21 9.55
C GLN A 120 0.22 -32.02 10.38
N ALA A 121 0.46 -30.79 10.89
CA ALA A 121 1.60 -30.48 11.74
C ALA A 121 1.57 -31.24 13.08
N LEU A 122 0.38 -31.36 13.71
CA LEU A 122 0.19 -32.16 14.93
C LEU A 122 0.43 -33.63 14.67
N GLN A 123 -0.08 -34.21 13.58
CA GLN A 123 0.15 -35.61 13.19
C GLN A 123 1.63 -35.90 12.95
N LYS A 124 2.36 -34.97 12.29
CA LYS A 124 3.80 -35.08 12.04
C LYS A 124 4.66 -34.81 13.29
N GLY A 125 4.11 -34.14 14.29
CA GLY A 125 4.85 -33.70 15.48
C GLY A 125 5.77 -32.49 15.19
N ASP A 126 5.50 -31.72 14.14
CA ASP A 126 6.31 -30.55 13.69
C ASP A 126 5.45 -29.30 13.54
N VAL A 127 4.94 -28.80 14.65
CA VAL A 127 4.14 -27.57 14.70
C VAL A 127 5.02 -26.34 14.45
N LYS A 128 6.23 -26.30 15.02
CA LYS A 128 7.15 -25.17 14.87
C LYS A 128 7.63 -25.01 13.43
N GLY A 129 8.04 -26.11 12.78
CA GLY A 129 8.48 -26.10 11.39
C GLY A 129 7.37 -25.62 10.44
N TRP A 130 6.14 -26.14 10.63
CA TRP A 130 4.99 -25.69 9.86
C TRP A 130 4.70 -24.19 10.05
N LEU A 131 4.65 -23.68 11.30
CA LEU A 131 4.42 -22.27 11.59
C LEU A 131 5.47 -21.36 10.94
N ALA A 132 6.72 -21.79 10.86
CA ALA A 132 7.80 -21.03 10.22
C ALA A 132 7.62 -20.87 8.69
N THR A 133 6.82 -21.72 8.05
CA THR A 133 6.54 -21.62 6.60
C THR A 133 5.43 -20.62 6.26
N LEU A 134 4.63 -20.19 7.24
CA LEU A 134 3.42 -19.40 7.01
C LEU A 134 3.66 -17.92 6.66
N PRO A 135 4.60 -17.21 7.32
CA PRO A 135 4.84 -15.80 6.97
C PRO A 135 5.48 -15.67 5.57
N PRO A 136 5.46 -14.46 4.96
CA PRO A 136 6.18 -14.20 3.71
C PRO A 136 7.66 -14.60 3.81
N GLN A 137 8.15 -15.38 2.84
CA GLN A 137 9.53 -15.89 2.80
C GLN A 137 10.48 -14.99 2.00
N THR A 138 10.19 -13.69 1.93
CA THR A 138 10.98 -12.71 1.17
C THR A 138 12.11 -12.12 2.01
N ASP A 139 13.17 -11.65 1.35
CA ASP A 139 14.28 -10.94 2.02
C ASP A 139 13.80 -9.67 2.70
N GLU A 140 12.85 -8.95 2.08
CA GLU A 140 12.21 -7.77 2.67
C GLU A 140 11.53 -8.09 4.01
N TYR A 141 10.70 -9.14 4.06
CA TYR A 141 10.00 -9.49 5.29
C TYR A 141 10.97 -9.88 6.42
N ARG A 142 12.06 -10.57 6.08
CA ARG A 142 13.12 -10.95 7.02
C ARG A 142 13.88 -9.72 7.53
N ALA A 143 14.30 -8.81 6.62
CA ALA A 143 14.98 -7.56 6.99
C ALA A 143 14.11 -6.68 7.89
N LEU A 144 12.80 -6.61 7.64
CA LEU A 144 11.85 -5.89 8.50
C LEU A 144 11.73 -6.55 9.88
N GLY A 145 11.68 -7.89 9.96
CA GLY A 145 11.66 -8.62 11.23
C GLY A 145 12.90 -8.37 12.09
N GLU A 146 14.08 -8.39 11.48
CA GLU A 146 15.34 -8.06 12.15
C GLU A 146 15.35 -6.60 12.64
N ALA A 147 14.89 -5.67 11.81
CA ALA A 147 14.79 -4.26 12.17
C ALA A 147 13.78 -4.03 13.30
N TYR A 148 12.63 -4.74 13.30
CA TYR A 148 11.65 -4.68 14.39
C TYR A 148 12.27 -5.06 15.73
N ILE A 149 12.99 -6.19 15.77
CA ILE A 149 13.69 -6.64 16.97
C ILE A 149 14.73 -5.63 17.41
N HIS A 150 15.54 -5.13 16.47
CA HIS A 150 16.58 -4.14 16.74
C HIS A 150 16.00 -2.87 17.37
N PHE A 151 14.99 -2.26 16.76
CA PHE A 151 14.38 -1.05 17.29
C PHE A 151 13.60 -1.30 18.60
N GLY A 152 13.00 -2.48 18.78
CA GLY A 152 12.40 -2.89 20.04
C GLY A 152 13.43 -2.94 21.20
N GLN A 153 14.62 -3.50 20.93
CA GLN A 153 15.71 -3.53 21.90
C GLN A 153 16.25 -2.12 22.21
N LEU A 154 16.33 -1.24 21.22
CA LEU A 154 16.70 0.17 21.44
C LEU A 154 15.66 0.91 22.28
N ALA A 155 14.37 0.70 21.98
CA ALA A 155 13.28 1.33 22.72
C ALA A 155 13.29 1.00 24.23
N SER A 156 13.74 -0.22 24.60
CA SER A 156 13.86 -0.61 26.01
C SER A 156 15.01 0.11 26.75
N LYS A 157 15.98 0.67 26.02
CA LYS A 157 17.21 1.30 26.60
C LYS A 157 17.18 2.81 26.54
N VAL A 158 16.45 3.40 25.58
CA VAL A 158 16.46 4.84 25.31
C VAL A 158 15.23 5.48 25.94
N LYS A 159 15.46 6.44 26.85
CA LYS A 159 14.40 7.35 27.32
C LYS A 159 14.25 8.47 26.32
N TYR A 160 13.25 8.38 25.47
CA TYR A 160 12.98 9.39 24.47
C TYR A 160 12.34 10.64 25.10
N GLN A 161 12.78 11.82 24.64
CA GLN A 161 12.15 13.10 24.92
C GLN A 161 11.94 13.85 23.61
N PRO A 162 10.71 14.27 23.29
CA PRO A 162 10.42 14.99 22.06
C PRO A 162 11.22 16.28 21.97
N ILE A 163 11.89 16.47 20.81
CA ILE A 163 12.60 17.71 20.49
C ILE A 163 11.54 18.73 20.04
N PRO A 164 11.47 19.92 20.68
CA PRO A 164 10.42 20.90 20.37
C PRO A 164 10.60 21.50 18.98
N ASP A 165 9.46 21.89 18.38
CA ASP A 165 9.46 22.66 17.13
C ASP A 165 10.24 23.97 17.27
N GLY A 166 10.70 24.50 16.14
CA GLY A 166 11.40 25.76 16.10
C GLY A 166 11.81 26.17 14.67
N LYS A 167 12.59 27.25 14.59
CA LYS A 167 13.11 27.67 13.29
C LYS A 167 13.99 26.59 12.69
N PRO A 168 14.04 26.45 11.35
CA PRO A 168 14.97 25.54 10.68
C PRO A 168 16.43 25.81 11.09
N ILE A 169 17.18 24.74 11.36
CA ILE A 169 18.60 24.81 11.71
C ILE A 169 19.43 24.48 10.46
N LYS A 170 20.27 25.41 10.03
CA LYS A 170 21.15 25.22 8.88
C LYS A 170 22.55 24.73 9.31
N PRO A 171 23.29 24.02 8.46
CA PRO A 171 24.67 23.63 8.73
C PRO A 171 25.52 24.77 9.27
N GLY A 172 26.29 24.50 10.32
CA GLY A 172 27.19 25.47 10.97
C GLY A 172 26.51 26.41 12.00
N GLN A 173 25.19 26.40 12.12
CA GLN A 173 24.49 27.20 13.11
C GLN A 173 24.58 26.58 14.52
N SER A 174 24.36 27.40 15.54
CA SER A 174 24.15 26.94 16.93
C SER A 174 22.67 27.01 17.27
N ASP A 175 22.18 25.98 17.97
CA ASP A 175 20.79 25.89 18.40
C ASP A 175 20.71 25.14 19.75
N PRO A 176 19.92 25.62 20.72
CA PRO A 176 19.79 24.98 22.04
C PRO A 176 19.22 23.56 22.00
N ARG A 177 18.53 23.17 20.91
CA ARG A 177 18.00 21.81 20.72
C ARG A 177 19.06 20.79 20.28
N MET A 178 20.27 21.22 19.90
CA MET A 178 21.33 20.32 19.39
C MET A 178 21.66 19.16 20.34
N PRO A 179 21.75 19.32 21.66
CA PRO A 179 22.00 18.20 22.56
C PRO A 179 20.93 17.10 22.47
N GLN A 180 19.67 17.47 22.37
CA GLN A 180 18.55 16.52 22.21
C GLN A 180 18.59 15.85 20.82
N ILE A 181 18.90 16.61 19.76
CA ILE A 181 19.07 16.09 18.40
C ILE A 181 20.20 15.07 18.35
N ILE A 182 21.34 15.36 18.97
CA ILE A 182 22.50 14.43 19.04
C ILE A 182 22.09 13.15 19.77
N ALA A 183 21.40 13.27 20.91
CA ALA A 183 20.93 12.12 21.69
C ALA A 183 19.96 11.25 20.88
N ALA A 184 19.00 11.87 20.18
CA ALA A 184 18.04 11.16 19.32
C ALA A 184 18.76 10.42 18.17
N LEU A 185 19.68 11.09 17.46
CA LEU A 185 20.44 10.49 16.37
C LEU A 185 21.32 9.32 16.84
N SER A 186 21.95 9.45 18.03
CA SER A 186 22.73 8.36 18.63
C SER A 186 21.85 7.21 19.07
N GLY A 187 20.68 7.51 19.63
CA GLY A 187 19.71 6.51 20.12
C GLY A 187 19.15 5.59 19.04
N VAL A 188 19.17 6.02 17.77
CA VAL A 188 18.73 5.22 16.60
C VAL A 188 19.89 4.83 15.66
N GLY A 189 21.15 5.04 16.08
CA GLY A 189 22.34 4.54 15.38
C GLY A 189 22.81 5.39 14.19
N TYR A 190 22.34 6.64 14.02
CA TYR A 190 22.90 7.57 13.01
C TYR A 190 24.22 8.20 13.45
N LEU A 191 24.50 8.19 14.74
CA LEU A 191 25.76 8.60 15.33
C LEU A 191 26.29 7.48 16.23
N PRO A 192 27.64 7.40 16.43
CA PRO A 192 28.20 6.54 17.46
C PRO A 192 27.60 6.85 18.84
N ALA A 193 27.45 5.84 19.68
CA ALA A 193 27.10 6.05 21.08
C ALA A 193 28.11 7.01 21.73
N ALA A 194 27.62 7.92 22.56
CA ALA A 194 28.51 8.77 23.34
C ALA A 194 29.46 7.90 24.18
N PRO A 195 30.76 8.24 24.26
CA PRO A 195 31.70 7.52 25.14
C PRO A 195 31.14 7.52 26.56
N GLU A 196 31.21 6.38 27.24
CA GLU A 196 30.92 6.33 28.67
C GLU A 196 31.80 7.33 29.43
N ALA A 197 31.14 8.16 30.26
CA ALA A 197 31.89 9.12 31.08
C ALA A 197 32.83 8.34 32.01
N LYS A 198 34.09 8.65 31.99
CA LYS A 198 35.08 8.07 32.94
C LYS A 198 34.61 8.39 34.36
N PRO A 199 34.68 7.44 35.30
CA PRO A 199 34.33 7.70 36.68
C PRO A 199 35.12 8.92 37.22
N GLY A 200 34.38 9.96 37.71
CA GLY A 200 34.97 11.19 38.24
C GLY A 200 35.22 12.29 37.20
N ALA A 201 35.01 12.09 35.92
CA ALA A 201 35.10 13.15 34.91
C ALA A 201 33.85 14.06 34.98
N GLN A 202 34.10 15.37 35.03
CA GLN A 202 33.01 16.35 34.94
C GLN A 202 32.38 16.27 33.52
N PRO A 203 31.04 16.14 33.37
CA PRO A 203 30.43 16.08 32.05
C PRO A 203 30.81 17.34 31.24
N ALA A 204 31.32 17.16 30.03
CA ALA A 204 31.51 18.27 29.12
C ALA A 204 30.18 18.95 28.81
N ALA A 205 30.18 20.28 28.74
CA ALA A 205 28.97 21.02 28.35
C ALA A 205 28.45 20.49 26.98
N PRO A 206 27.14 20.19 26.84
CA PRO A 206 26.61 19.67 25.61
C PRO A 206 26.84 20.67 24.46
N SER A 207 27.32 20.17 23.31
CA SER A 207 27.53 21.02 22.14
C SER A 207 26.25 21.52 21.55
N THR A 208 26.11 22.83 21.35
CA THR A 208 25.00 23.47 20.65
C THR A 208 25.28 23.68 19.15
N THR A 209 26.51 23.36 18.68
CA THR A 209 26.96 23.62 17.32
C THR A 209 26.54 22.48 16.37
N TYR A 210 25.93 22.83 15.24
CA TYR A 210 25.59 21.91 14.17
C TYR A 210 26.81 21.59 13.31
N SER A 211 27.65 20.64 13.73
CA SER A 211 28.93 20.28 13.14
C SER A 211 28.79 19.51 11.82
N PRO A 212 29.84 19.43 10.96
CA PRO A 212 29.83 18.65 9.72
C PRO A 212 29.46 17.17 9.89
N ALA A 213 29.90 16.54 10.99
CA ALA A 213 29.55 15.15 11.29
C ALA A 213 28.03 14.99 11.53
N LEU A 214 27.43 15.93 12.24
CA LEU A 214 25.98 15.95 12.46
C LEU A 214 25.22 16.21 11.15
N VAL A 215 25.73 17.07 10.26
CA VAL A 215 25.14 17.30 8.93
C VAL A 215 25.09 15.99 8.13
N THR A 216 26.18 15.20 8.18
CA THR A 216 26.21 13.89 7.50
C THR A 216 25.16 12.93 8.06
N ALA A 217 25.02 12.86 9.39
CA ALA A 217 24.01 12.03 10.05
C ALA A 217 22.57 12.47 9.67
N VAL A 218 22.31 13.78 9.68
CA VAL A 218 21.00 14.33 9.29
C VAL A 218 20.68 14.05 7.83
N LYS A 219 21.64 14.20 6.91
CA LYS A 219 21.44 13.83 5.49
C LYS A 219 21.10 12.35 5.33
N LYS A 220 21.67 11.47 6.15
CA LYS A 220 21.31 10.05 6.14
C LYS A 220 19.87 9.85 6.62
N VAL A 221 19.44 10.52 7.71
CA VAL A 221 18.04 10.51 8.14
C VAL A 221 17.12 10.98 7.01
N GLN A 222 17.45 12.11 6.39
CA GLN A 222 16.66 12.64 5.27
C GLN A 222 16.53 11.62 4.12
N GLY A 223 17.62 10.93 3.76
CA GLY A 223 17.59 9.86 2.75
C GLY A 223 16.73 8.66 3.15
N ASP A 224 16.83 8.23 4.40
CA ASP A 224 16.07 7.09 4.90
C ASP A 224 14.56 7.41 4.98
N PHE A 225 14.18 8.68 5.16
CA PHE A 225 12.79 9.14 5.16
C PHE A 225 12.31 9.70 3.82
N GLY A 226 13.16 9.69 2.78
CA GLY A 226 12.80 10.14 1.42
C GLY A 226 12.74 11.64 1.26
N PHE A 227 13.34 12.41 2.16
CA PHE A 227 13.44 13.86 2.08
C PHE A 227 14.65 14.32 1.25
N LYS A 228 14.64 15.60 0.86
CA LYS A 228 15.79 16.23 0.24
C LYS A 228 16.98 16.23 1.22
N GLN A 229 18.13 15.68 0.79
CA GLN A 229 19.33 15.53 1.61
C GLN A 229 20.17 16.82 1.63
N ASP A 230 19.60 17.94 2.05
CA ASP A 230 20.27 19.24 2.14
C ASP A 230 20.95 19.49 3.50
N GLY A 231 20.66 18.66 4.49
CA GLY A 231 21.19 18.80 5.85
C GLY A 231 20.50 19.91 6.65
N VAL A 232 19.42 20.50 6.16
CA VAL A 232 18.64 21.49 6.94
C VAL A 232 17.67 20.74 7.86
N ILE A 233 17.71 20.99 9.16
CA ILE A 233 16.76 20.44 10.11
C ILE A 233 15.54 21.35 10.09
N GLY A 234 14.66 21.15 9.11
CA GLY A 234 13.31 21.72 9.04
C GLY A 234 12.33 20.84 9.79
N GLY A 235 11.02 21.17 9.64
CA GLY A 235 10.00 20.46 10.37
C GLY A 235 9.94 18.96 10.07
N ASP A 236 9.93 18.57 8.77
CA ASP A 236 9.84 17.16 8.38
C ASP A 236 11.08 16.37 8.84
N THR A 237 12.28 16.97 8.72
CA THR A 237 13.52 16.39 9.21
C THR A 237 13.49 16.25 10.74
N LEU A 238 12.94 17.22 11.45
CA LEU A 238 12.78 17.16 12.91
C LEU A 238 11.80 16.07 13.32
N ASP A 239 10.68 15.91 12.60
CA ASP A 239 9.72 14.84 12.83
C ASP A 239 10.35 13.45 12.61
N ALA A 240 11.19 13.29 11.57
CA ALA A 240 11.96 12.06 11.34
C ALA A 240 13.00 11.78 12.43
N ILE A 241 13.64 12.81 12.99
CA ILE A 241 14.55 12.68 14.14
C ILE A 241 13.75 12.33 15.40
N ASN A 242 12.54 12.88 15.55
CA ASN A 242 11.62 12.58 16.62
C ASN A 242 10.96 11.20 16.51
N ALA A 243 11.08 10.50 15.38
CA ALA A 243 10.67 9.11 15.24
C ALA A 243 11.62 8.22 16.06
N ASP A 244 11.28 8.02 17.32
CA ASP A 244 12.06 7.26 18.28
C ASP A 244 12.09 5.74 17.95
N PRO A 245 12.92 4.93 18.64
CA PRO A 245 12.96 3.49 18.36
C PRO A 245 11.62 2.78 18.52
N ALA A 246 10.79 3.16 19.49
CA ALA A 246 9.49 2.53 19.71
C ALA A 246 8.53 2.84 18.55
N TYR A 247 8.52 4.08 18.07
CA TYR A 247 7.78 4.49 16.90
C TYR A 247 8.23 3.74 15.64
N ARG A 248 9.55 3.64 15.39
CA ARG A 248 10.10 2.91 14.25
C ARG A 248 9.72 1.44 14.27
N ALA A 249 9.82 0.77 15.43
CA ALA A 249 9.37 -0.62 15.59
C ALA A 249 7.88 -0.75 15.26
N ARG A 250 7.05 0.17 15.73
CA ARG A 250 5.61 0.20 15.47
C ARG A 250 5.31 0.27 13.96
N GLU A 251 5.94 1.18 13.25
CA GLU A 251 5.75 1.35 11.80
C GLU A 251 6.25 0.15 11.00
N ILE A 252 7.33 -0.48 11.44
CA ILE A 252 7.81 -1.74 10.86
C ILE A 252 6.79 -2.86 11.04
N ALA A 253 6.16 -2.99 12.22
CA ALA A 253 5.13 -4.00 12.46
C ALA A 253 3.90 -3.78 11.54
N VAL A 254 3.50 -2.54 11.31
CA VAL A 254 2.44 -2.16 10.35
C VAL A 254 2.82 -2.56 8.93
N ALA A 255 4.07 -2.32 8.51
CA ALA A 255 4.54 -2.74 7.19
C ALA A 255 4.55 -4.26 7.04
N MET A 256 4.99 -4.99 8.07
CA MET A 256 4.96 -6.46 8.07
C MET A 256 3.53 -7.00 7.99
N GLU A 257 2.56 -6.32 8.62
CA GLU A 257 1.14 -6.66 8.49
C GLU A 257 0.68 -6.51 7.04
N ARG A 258 0.98 -5.39 6.36
CA ARG A 258 0.64 -5.18 4.95
C ARG A 258 1.25 -6.23 4.02
N LEU A 259 2.49 -6.66 4.28
CA LEU A 259 3.13 -7.72 3.49
C LEU A 259 2.41 -9.06 3.63
N ARG A 260 1.80 -9.34 4.77
CA ARG A 260 0.99 -10.57 4.97
C ARG A 260 -0.32 -10.56 4.18
N TRP A 261 -0.84 -9.40 3.83
CA TRP A 261 -2.05 -9.27 3.02
C TRP A 261 -1.80 -9.49 1.52
N LEU A 262 -0.54 -9.45 1.08
CA LEU A 262 -0.20 -9.58 -0.33
C LEU A 262 -0.15 -11.05 -0.77
N GLN A 263 -0.42 -11.27 -2.05
CA GLN A 263 -0.19 -12.54 -2.72
C GLN A 263 1.28 -12.97 -2.57
N ARG A 264 1.52 -14.22 -2.16
CA ARG A 264 2.87 -14.76 -1.89
C ARG A 264 3.75 -14.78 -3.13
N THR A 265 3.16 -15.08 -4.27
CA THR A 265 3.85 -15.07 -5.57
C THR A 265 3.19 -14.04 -6.45
N PRO A 266 3.72 -12.81 -6.50
CA PRO A 266 3.20 -11.79 -7.39
C PRO A 266 3.44 -12.17 -8.86
N PRO A 267 2.65 -11.64 -9.82
CA PRO A 267 2.91 -11.85 -11.24
C PRO A 267 4.36 -11.50 -11.60
N ALA A 268 5.05 -12.40 -12.33
CA ALA A 268 6.46 -12.22 -12.68
C ALA A 268 6.68 -10.97 -13.56
N THR A 269 5.73 -10.66 -14.44
CA THR A 269 5.70 -9.43 -15.22
C THR A 269 4.56 -8.57 -14.69
N ARG A 270 4.88 -7.37 -14.17
CA ARG A 270 3.94 -6.47 -13.49
C ARG A 270 4.50 -5.06 -13.32
N ILE A 271 3.64 -4.14 -13.00
CA ILE A 271 3.98 -2.81 -12.49
C ILE A 271 3.57 -2.74 -11.01
N ASP A 272 4.49 -2.34 -10.15
CA ASP A 272 4.22 -2.02 -8.74
C ASP A 272 4.39 -0.52 -8.53
N VAL A 273 3.38 0.15 -8.02
CA VAL A 273 3.45 1.55 -7.60
C VAL A 273 3.33 1.59 -6.09
N ASN A 274 4.41 1.95 -5.40
CA ASN A 274 4.34 2.29 -3.98
C ASN A 274 3.94 3.75 -3.84
N THR A 275 2.69 4.00 -3.52
CA THR A 275 2.14 5.36 -3.44
C THR A 275 2.72 6.15 -2.26
N ALA A 276 3.11 5.51 -1.15
CA ALA A 276 3.77 6.21 -0.04
C ALA A 276 5.14 6.80 -0.41
N SER A 277 5.89 6.15 -1.31
CA SER A 277 7.16 6.66 -1.81
C SER A 277 7.04 7.40 -3.14
N ALA A 278 5.86 7.35 -3.78
CA ALA A 278 5.58 7.85 -5.10
C ALA A 278 6.61 7.35 -6.15
N VAL A 279 6.80 6.02 -6.17
CA VAL A 279 7.74 5.31 -7.05
C VAL A 279 7.01 4.16 -7.75
N LEU A 280 7.20 4.06 -9.06
CA LEU A 280 6.78 2.96 -9.91
C LEU A 280 7.98 2.06 -10.20
N GLN A 281 7.78 0.76 -10.12
CA GLN A 281 8.72 -0.29 -10.52
C GLN A 281 8.09 -1.18 -11.58
N TYR A 282 8.76 -1.38 -12.69
CA TYR A 282 8.38 -2.33 -13.71
C TYR A 282 9.24 -3.59 -13.61
N TRP A 283 8.56 -4.71 -13.45
CA TRP A 283 9.16 -6.05 -13.37
C TRP A 283 8.81 -6.84 -14.61
N ARG A 284 9.79 -7.51 -15.20
CA ARG A 284 9.61 -8.45 -16.30
C ARG A 284 10.31 -9.77 -15.98
N ASP A 285 9.55 -10.86 -16.08
CA ASP A 285 10.04 -12.21 -15.80
C ASP A 285 10.76 -12.33 -14.44
N GLY A 286 10.20 -11.68 -13.43
CA GLY A 286 10.72 -11.64 -12.05
C GLY A 286 11.91 -10.71 -11.81
N LYS A 287 12.36 -9.96 -12.82
CA LYS A 287 13.48 -9.02 -12.71
C LYS A 287 12.98 -7.58 -12.74
N LEU A 288 13.53 -6.71 -11.90
CA LEU A 288 13.30 -5.27 -11.97
C LEU A 288 13.99 -4.71 -13.22
N VAL A 289 13.21 -4.12 -14.13
CA VAL A 289 13.68 -3.60 -15.42
C VAL A 289 13.76 -2.08 -15.41
N ASP A 290 12.79 -1.41 -14.77
CA ASP A 290 12.71 0.05 -14.80
C ASP A 290 12.12 0.58 -13.48
N THR A 291 12.55 1.80 -13.11
CA THR A 291 12.07 2.51 -11.92
C THR A 291 11.84 3.98 -12.26
N ARG A 292 10.68 4.52 -11.88
CA ARG A 292 10.29 5.90 -12.20
C ARG A 292 9.65 6.61 -11.02
N ASN A 293 9.87 7.92 -10.94
CA ASN A 293 9.05 8.75 -10.08
C ASN A 293 7.63 8.83 -10.63
N VAL A 294 6.67 8.88 -9.72
CA VAL A 294 5.26 9.14 -10.05
C VAL A 294 4.72 10.28 -9.20
N VAL A 295 3.62 10.87 -9.65
CA VAL A 295 2.77 11.75 -8.83
C VAL A 295 1.49 10.97 -8.56
N VAL A 296 1.10 10.91 -7.29
CA VAL A 296 -0.03 10.13 -6.79
C VAL A 296 -1.04 11.02 -6.07
N GLY A 297 -2.14 10.45 -5.63
CA GLY A 297 -3.22 11.15 -4.96
C GLY A 297 -2.76 11.95 -3.74
N GLU A 298 -3.34 13.13 -3.54
CA GLU A 298 -3.17 13.94 -2.34
C GLU A 298 -3.88 13.30 -1.13
N HIS A 299 -3.65 13.84 0.07
CA HIS A 299 -4.22 13.32 1.31
C HIS A 299 -5.74 13.11 1.25
N ASP A 300 -6.47 14.11 0.75
CA ASP A 300 -7.95 14.09 0.71
C ASP A 300 -8.53 13.30 -0.50
N LYS A 301 -7.66 12.93 -1.44
CA LYS A 301 -7.99 12.16 -2.64
C LYS A 301 -6.93 11.07 -2.85
N PRO A 302 -6.79 10.13 -1.92
CA PRO A 302 -5.72 9.14 -1.94
C PRO A 302 -5.83 8.20 -3.14
N THR A 303 -4.70 7.79 -3.69
CA THR A 303 -4.65 6.68 -4.62
C THR A 303 -4.99 5.39 -3.88
N PRO A 304 -6.05 4.64 -4.28
CA PRO A 304 -6.49 3.45 -3.56
C PRO A 304 -5.51 2.28 -3.71
N GLN A 305 -5.57 1.34 -2.77
CA GLN A 305 -4.82 0.09 -2.84
C GLN A 305 -5.59 -0.94 -3.68
N LEU A 306 -5.16 -1.17 -4.92
CA LEU A 306 -5.84 -2.07 -5.84
C LEU A 306 -4.88 -2.78 -6.79
N GLN A 307 -5.37 -3.87 -7.40
CA GLN A 307 -4.74 -4.48 -8.56
C GLN A 307 -5.69 -4.46 -9.74
N ALA A 308 -5.23 -3.85 -10.84
CA ALA A 308 -5.96 -3.86 -12.10
C ALA A 308 -4.98 -3.90 -13.28
N PRO A 309 -5.29 -4.62 -14.36
CA PRO A 309 -4.37 -4.71 -15.48
C PRO A 309 -4.51 -3.51 -16.43
N ILE A 310 -3.38 -3.04 -16.98
CA ILE A 310 -3.37 -2.25 -18.21
C ILE A 310 -3.78 -3.15 -19.36
N PHE A 311 -4.78 -2.72 -20.13
CA PHE A 311 -5.27 -3.48 -21.29
C PHE A 311 -5.07 -2.76 -22.62
N ARG A 312 -4.79 -1.44 -22.59
CA ARG A 312 -4.44 -0.67 -23.80
C ARG A 312 -3.65 0.59 -23.47
N LEU A 313 -2.90 1.07 -24.42
CA LEU A 313 -2.27 2.38 -24.46
C LEU A 313 -3.15 3.32 -25.27
N VAL A 314 -3.23 4.59 -24.84
CA VAL A 314 -3.96 5.64 -25.56
C VAL A 314 -2.98 6.76 -25.91
N ALA A 315 -2.67 6.89 -27.20
CA ALA A 315 -1.86 7.97 -27.71
C ALA A 315 -2.73 9.23 -27.97
N LYS A 316 -2.20 10.39 -27.60
CA LYS A 316 -2.90 11.69 -27.71
C LYS A 316 -4.30 11.65 -27.05
N PRO A 317 -4.40 11.33 -25.75
CA PRO A 317 -5.69 11.21 -25.08
C PRO A 317 -6.42 12.55 -25.02
N THR A 318 -7.75 12.51 -25.05
CA THR A 318 -8.59 13.60 -24.53
C THR A 318 -8.94 13.28 -23.08
N TRP A 319 -9.25 14.28 -22.29
CA TRP A 319 -9.63 14.10 -20.90
C TRP A 319 -11.08 14.54 -20.67
N THR A 320 -11.97 13.57 -20.47
CA THR A 320 -13.30 13.83 -19.93
C THR A 320 -13.18 13.96 -18.43
N VAL A 321 -13.41 15.17 -17.92
CA VAL A 321 -13.19 15.50 -16.51
C VAL A 321 -14.28 14.88 -15.65
N PRO A 322 -13.94 14.13 -14.59
CA PRO A 322 -14.91 13.67 -13.63
C PRO A 322 -15.74 14.82 -13.04
N LYS A 323 -17.04 14.60 -12.86
CA LYS A 323 -17.95 15.65 -12.44
C LYS A 323 -17.53 16.34 -11.14
N GLY A 324 -16.98 15.57 -10.19
CA GLY A 324 -16.48 16.10 -8.91
C GLY A 324 -15.33 17.10 -9.06
N ILE A 325 -14.48 16.96 -10.07
CA ILE A 325 -13.41 17.90 -10.39
C ILE A 325 -13.99 19.08 -11.21
N GLY A 326 -14.80 18.76 -12.23
CA GLY A 326 -15.43 19.77 -13.08
C GLY A 326 -16.22 20.81 -12.29
N ASP A 327 -17.11 20.36 -11.41
CA ASP A 327 -17.99 21.22 -10.62
C ASP A 327 -17.23 22.03 -9.55
N LYS A 328 -16.16 21.49 -8.98
CA LYS A 328 -15.41 22.15 -7.89
C LYS A 328 -14.31 23.07 -8.39
N GLU A 329 -13.63 22.70 -9.47
CA GLU A 329 -12.41 23.37 -9.90
C GLU A 329 -12.60 24.12 -11.23
N LEU A 330 -13.20 23.47 -12.26
CA LEU A 330 -13.35 24.09 -13.57
C LEU A 330 -14.51 25.06 -13.65
N ALA A 331 -15.61 24.80 -12.95
CA ALA A 331 -16.76 25.72 -12.92
C ALA A 331 -16.43 27.11 -12.33
N THR A 332 -15.33 27.21 -11.57
CA THR A 332 -14.84 28.49 -11.04
C THR A 332 -13.95 29.24 -12.00
N LYS A 333 -13.54 28.64 -13.12
CA LYS A 333 -12.69 29.28 -14.14
C LYS A 333 -13.53 30.06 -15.16
N GLY A 334 -13.03 31.16 -15.61
CA GLY A 334 -13.71 31.95 -16.65
C GLY A 334 -13.62 31.28 -18.02
N GLU A 335 -14.56 31.62 -18.93
CA GLU A 335 -14.61 31.08 -20.31
C GLU A 335 -13.30 31.20 -21.06
N GLN A 336 -12.62 32.35 -20.92
CA GLN A 336 -11.35 32.60 -21.60
C GLN A 336 -10.28 31.59 -21.10
N TRP A 337 -10.20 31.36 -19.80
CA TRP A 337 -9.26 30.38 -19.23
C TRP A 337 -9.54 28.98 -19.74
N LEU A 338 -10.82 28.57 -19.81
CA LEU A 338 -11.22 27.27 -20.35
C LEU A 338 -10.77 27.13 -21.82
N LYS A 339 -11.01 28.13 -22.65
CA LYS A 339 -10.56 28.13 -24.06
C LYS A 339 -9.04 28.10 -24.19
N ASP A 340 -8.32 28.90 -23.39
CA ASP A 340 -6.86 28.94 -23.41
C ASP A 340 -6.20 27.63 -22.98
N ASN A 341 -6.94 26.79 -22.24
CA ASN A 341 -6.52 25.46 -21.78
C ASN A 341 -7.22 24.29 -22.50
N ASP A 342 -7.81 24.56 -23.67
CA ASP A 342 -8.43 23.59 -24.58
C ASP A 342 -9.61 22.82 -23.98
N PHE A 343 -10.35 23.41 -23.02
CA PHE A 343 -11.57 22.84 -22.45
C PHE A 343 -12.82 23.24 -23.24
N THR A 344 -13.69 22.24 -23.45
CA THR A 344 -15.05 22.38 -23.98
C THR A 344 -16.04 21.70 -23.07
N ILE A 345 -17.34 21.99 -23.23
CA ILE A 345 -18.40 21.23 -22.51
C ILE A 345 -19.12 20.39 -23.55
N ASN A 346 -19.18 19.06 -23.30
CA ASN A 346 -19.87 18.13 -24.19
C ASN A 346 -21.42 18.20 -23.99
N LYS A 347 -22.17 17.48 -24.84
CA LYS A 347 -23.65 17.43 -24.78
C LYS A 347 -24.22 16.91 -23.46
N ASP A 348 -23.44 16.17 -22.70
CA ASP A 348 -23.82 15.56 -21.42
C ASP A 348 -23.42 16.45 -20.22
N GLY A 349 -22.86 17.65 -20.48
CA GLY A 349 -22.49 18.64 -19.49
C GLY A 349 -21.12 18.40 -18.82
N PHE A 350 -20.30 17.50 -19.35
CA PHE A 350 -18.96 17.28 -18.84
C PHE A 350 -17.94 18.20 -19.52
N TYR A 351 -16.99 18.70 -18.74
CA TYR A 351 -15.80 19.34 -19.30
C TYR A 351 -14.94 18.27 -20.00
N VAL A 352 -14.50 18.61 -21.20
CA VAL A 352 -13.60 17.76 -22.01
C VAL A 352 -12.41 18.61 -22.45
N GLN A 353 -11.20 18.15 -22.11
CA GLN A 353 -9.97 18.77 -22.57
C GLN A 353 -9.49 18.06 -23.84
N GLY A 354 -9.18 18.82 -24.87
CA GLY A 354 -8.61 18.33 -26.12
C GLY A 354 -7.24 17.68 -25.93
N SER A 355 -6.80 16.87 -26.88
CA SER A 355 -5.43 16.34 -26.85
C SER A 355 -4.40 17.43 -27.13
N GLY A 356 -3.15 17.23 -26.71
CA GLY A 356 -2.04 18.14 -26.98
C GLY A 356 -1.19 18.43 -25.75
N ASP A 357 -0.25 19.37 -25.92
CA ASP A 357 0.77 19.68 -24.90
C ASP A 357 0.19 20.26 -23.59
N LYS A 358 -1.02 20.82 -23.66
CA LYS A 358 -1.72 21.38 -22.49
C LYS A 358 -2.61 20.36 -21.79
N ASN A 359 -2.86 19.19 -22.41
CA ASN A 359 -3.76 18.20 -21.84
C ASN A 359 -3.22 17.68 -20.50
N SER A 360 -4.04 17.68 -19.47
CA SER A 360 -3.67 17.24 -18.12
C SER A 360 -3.23 15.77 -18.07
N LEU A 361 -3.68 14.94 -19.04
CA LEU A 361 -3.22 13.56 -19.23
C LEU A 361 -1.91 13.47 -20.03
N GLY A 362 -1.36 14.59 -20.51
CA GLY A 362 -0.19 14.63 -21.38
C GLY A 362 -0.43 13.90 -22.71
N LEU A 363 0.61 13.26 -23.23
CA LEU A 363 0.59 12.65 -24.58
C LEU A 363 0.23 11.16 -24.56
N VAL A 364 0.17 10.51 -23.42
CA VAL A 364 -0.15 9.08 -23.31
C VAL A 364 -0.90 8.76 -22.03
N LYS A 365 -1.87 7.85 -22.14
CA LYS A 365 -2.61 7.25 -21.04
C LYS A 365 -2.51 5.72 -21.11
N PHE A 366 -2.45 5.08 -19.95
CA PHE A 366 -2.45 3.62 -19.80
C PHE A 366 -3.80 3.25 -19.18
N ASP A 367 -4.72 2.74 -19.97
CA ASP A 367 -6.05 2.37 -19.49
C ASP A 367 -6.00 1.09 -18.66
N MET A 368 -6.51 1.17 -17.45
CA MET A 368 -6.63 0.07 -16.51
C MET A 368 -8.07 -0.44 -16.45
N ALA A 369 -8.25 -1.73 -16.21
CA ALA A 369 -9.56 -2.35 -16.05
C ALA A 369 -9.93 -2.41 -14.56
N ASP A 370 -10.42 -1.30 -14.01
CA ASP A 370 -10.85 -1.15 -12.62
C ASP A 370 -12.17 -0.36 -12.53
N ASP A 371 -12.86 -0.50 -11.39
CA ASP A 371 -14.14 0.16 -11.13
C ASP A 371 -13.97 1.54 -10.43
N GLN A 372 -12.75 1.92 -10.08
CA GLN A 372 -12.43 3.18 -9.40
C GLN A 372 -12.03 4.30 -10.37
N GLN A 373 -11.99 4.01 -11.68
CA GLN A 373 -11.55 4.93 -12.74
C GLN A 373 -10.12 5.43 -12.54
N ILE A 374 -9.27 4.60 -11.97
CA ILE A 374 -7.84 4.88 -11.80
C ILE A 374 -7.08 4.45 -13.06
N TYR A 375 -6.13 5.26 -13.48
CA TYR A 375 -5.26 4.97 -14.60
C TYR A 375 -3.88 5.61 -14.39
N LEU A 376 -2.91 5.14 -15.18
CA LEU A 376 -1.61 5.78 -15.28
C LEU A 376 -1.63 6.72 -16.50
N HIS A 377 -0.90 7.86 -16.41
CA HIS A 377 -0.87 8.79 -17.53
C HIS A 377 0.37 9.71 -17.51
N ASP A 378 0.58 10.41 -18.59
CA ASP A 378 1.54 11.48 -18.71
C ASP A 378 1.00 12.78 -18.06
N THR A 379 1.77 13.85 -18.08
CA THR A 379 1.36 15.18 -17.60
C THR A 379 2.23 16.27 -18.23
N PRO A 380 1.70 17.47 -18.51
CA PRO A 380 2.53 18.62 -18.87
C PRO A 380 3.38 19.13 -17.70
N ALA A 381 2.96 18.91 -16.46
CA ALA A 381 3.61 19.40 -15.24
C ALA A 381 4.86 18.57 -14.86
N LYS A 382 5.83 18.45 -15.79
CA LYS A 382 7.03 17.60 -15.63
C LYS A 382 7.89 17.97 -14.43
N ALA A 383 7.87 19.24 -13.99
CA ALA A 383 8.64 19.72 -12.84
C ALA A 383 8.24 19.02 -11.51
N LEU A 384 7.00 18.52 -11.42
CA LEU A 384 6.51 17.83 -10.23
C LEU A 384 7.32 16.56 -9.88
N PHE A 385 7.87 15.89 -10.89
CA PHE A 385 8.69 14.68 -10.66
C PHE A 385 10.02 14.95 -9.95
N ASN A 386 10.47 16.20 -9.91
CA ASN A 386 11.69 16.63 -9.22
C ASN A 386 11.44 17.00 -7.75
N LEU A 387 10.19 17.04 -7.32
CA LEU A 387 9.84 17.33 -5.94
C LEU A 387 10.10 16.10 -5.07
N PRO A 388 10.56 16.28 -3.83
CA PRO A 388 10.71 15.17 -2.89
C PRO A 388 9.35 14.61 -2.47
N GLU A 389 8.33 15.47 -2.35
CA GLU A 389 6.95 15.09 -2.03
C GLU A 389 6.08 15.24 -3.29
N ARG A 390 5.39 14.15 -3.69
CA ARG A 390 4.68 14.03 -4.97
C ARG A 390 3.23 13.53 -4.84
N HIS A 391 2.58 13.74 -3.69
CA HIS A 391 1.16 13.45 -3.48
C HIS A 391 0.34 14.69 -3.87
N ARG A 392 -0.03 14.80 -5.16
CA ARG A 392 -0.60 16.02 -5.76
C ARG A 392 -1.66 15.77 -6.85
N SER A 393 -2.09 14.50 -7.05
CA SER A 393 -3.13 14.16 -8.00
C SER A 393 -4.47 13.95 -7.29
N HIS A 394 -5.53 13.78 -8.06
CA HIS A 394 -6.87 13.41 -7.58
C HIS A 394 -7.07 11.89 -7.46
N GLY A 395 -5.98 11.12 -7.37
CA GLY A 395 -6.01 9.68 -7.21
C GLY A 395 -5.35 8.90 -8.35
N CYS A 396 -5.33 9.41 -9.57
CA CYS A 396 -4.62 8.80 -10.69
C CYS A 396 -3.10 8.93 -10.54
N VAL A 397 -2.35 8.16 -11.32
CA VAL A 397 -0.89 8.07 -11.22
C VAL A 397 -0.24 8.71 -12.44
N ARG A 398 0.42 9.86 -12.24
CA ARG A 398 1.21 10.50 -13.29
C ARG A 398 2.60 9.86 -13.33
N VAL A 399 3.07 9.48 -14.52
CA VAL A 399 4.32 8.73 -14.70
C VAL A 399 5.39 9.61 -15.30
N GLN A 400 6.57 9.64 -14.69
CA GLN A 400 7.74 10.35 -15.23
C GLN A 400 8.14 9.74 -16.58
N ASN A 401 8.39 10.60 -17.59
CA ASN A 401 8.74 10.19 -18.95
C ASN A 401 7.78 9.11 -19.52
N ALA A 402 6.47 9.34 -19.36
CA ALA A 402 5.43 8.35 -19.67
C ALA A 402 5.44 7.89 -21.13
N VAL A 403 5.75 8.76 -22.09
CA VAL A 403 5.88 8.38 -23.51
C VAL A 403 7.00 7.36 -23.70
N GLN A 404 8.16 7.58 -23.09
CA GLN A 404 9.26 6.61 -23.13
C GLN A 404 8.86 5.28 -22.47
N PHE A 405 8.13 5.35 -21.35
CA PHE A 405 7.63 4.16 -20.66
C PHE A 405 6.65 3.36 -21.53
N ALA A 406 5.70 4.05 -22.17
CA ALA A 406 4.76 3.42 -23.10
C ALA A 406 5.47 2.79 -24.29
N THR A 407 6.50 3.47 -24.85
CA THR A 407 7.31 2.91 -25.94
C THR A 407 8.05 1.63 -25.51
N MET A 408 8.60 1.61 -24.29
CA MET A 408 9.25 0.43 -23.73
C MET A 408 8.25 -0.73 -23.55
N LEU A 409 7.09 -0.48 -22.95
CA LEU A 409 6.04 -1.49 -22.81
C LEU A 409 5.56 -2.00 -24.17
N ALA A 410 5.38 -1.10 -25.15
CA ALA A 410 4.97 -1.47 -26.50
C ALA A 410 6.03 -2.36 -27.21
N ALA A 411 7.32 -2.06 -27.02
CA ALA A 411 8.42 -2.88 -27.53
C ALA A 411 8.42 -4.27 -26.88
N ASP A 412 8.25 -4.33 -25.57
CA ASP A 412 8.21 -5.55 -24.80
C ASP A 412 7.05 -6.48 -25.18
N GLU A 413 5.95 -5.91 -25.65
CA GLU A 413 4.74 -6.63 -26.08
C GLU A 413 4.65 -6.80 -27.61
N GLY A 414 5.67 -6.34 -28.37
CA GLY A 414 5.74 -6.50 -29.83
C GLY A 414 4.78 -5.61 -30.63
N ILE A 415 4.32 -4.49 -30.04
CA ILE A 415 3.38 -3.51 -30.63
C ILE A 415 3.99 -2.13 -30.77
N GLN A 416 5.33 -2.03 -30.82
CA GLN A 416 6.03 -0.75 -30.87
C GLN A 416 5.67 0.08 -32.11
N ASP A 417 5.64 -0.56 -33.28
CA ASP A 417 5.33 0.13 -34.54
C ASP A 417 3.89 0.67 -34.54
N GLU A 418 2.94 -0.12 -34.01
CA GLU A 418 1.54 0.31 -33.88
C GLU A 418 1.42 1.52 -32.94
N PHE A 419 2.13 1.50 -31.81
CA PHE A 419 2.15 2.62 -30.88
C PHE A 419 2.79 3.87 -31.49
N GLN A 420 3.91 3.72 -32.20
CA GLN A 420 4.56 4.85 -32.88
C GLN A 420 3.65 5.47 -33.96
N GLN A 421 2.98 4.63 -34.76
CA GLN A 421 1.99 5.12 -35.73
C GLN A 421 0.83 5.86 -35.05
N ALA A 422 0.32 5.33 -33.91
CA ALA A 422 -0.72 5.97 -33.15
C ALA A 422 -0.30 7.36 -32.63
N MET A 423 0.96 7.50 -32.18
CA MET A 423 1.52 8.77 -31.75
C MET A 423 1.66 9.83 -32.88
N GLN A 424 1.81 9.37 -34.13
CA GLN A 424 1.97 10.26 -35.31
C GLN A 424 0.65 10.70 -35.94
N LYS A 425 -0.47 10.00 -35.67
CA LYS A 425 -1.78 10.36 -36.23
C LYS A 425 -2.21 11.77 -35.80
N ASP A 426 -2.86 12.50 -36.72
CA ASP A 426 -3.46 13.83 -36.42
C ASP A 426 -4.83 13.74 -35.76
N THR A 427 -5.20 12.56 -35.27
CA THR A 427 -6.48 12.30 -34.57
C THR A 427 -6.24 12.13 -33.08
N ASP A 428 -7.25 12.51 -32.30
CA ASP A 428 -7.27 12.29 -30.86
C ASP A 428 -7.59 10.85 -30.50
N GLN A 429 -7.20 10.44 -29.30
CA GLN A 429 -7.56 9.15 -28.68
C GLN A 429 -7.23 7.94 -29.56
N ASN A 430 -5.99 7.79 -29.97
CA ASN A 430 -5.55 6.64 -30.76
C ASN A 430 -5.29 5.45 -29.83
N PHE A 431 -6.11 4.42 -29.94
CA PHE A 431 -6.07 3.24 -29.08
C PHE A 431 -5.13 2.17 -29.64
N VAL A 432 -4.24 1.66 -28.79
CA VAL A 432 -3.34 0.52 -29.07
C VAL A 432 -3.58 -0.54 -28.02
N GLN A 433 -4.11 -1.70 -28.43
CA GLN A 433 -4.45 -2.77 -27.50
C GLN A 433 -3.20 -3.51 -27.04
N MET A 434 -3.13 -3.81 -25.76
CA MET A 434 -2.08 -4.66 -25.20
C MET A 434 -2.40 -6.14 -25.55
N PRO A 435 -1.48 -6.88 -26.19
CA PRO A 435 -1.68 -8.32 -26.49
C PRO A 435 -1.91 -9.15 -25.23
N LYS A 436 -1.23 -8.78 -24.15
CA LYS A 436 -1.41 -9.34 -22.81
C LYS A 436 -1.75 -8.23 -21.84
N LYS A 437 -2.73 -8.49 -20.98
CA LYS A 437 -3.07 -7.58 -19.88
C LYS A 437 -1.90 -7.53 -18.90
N LEU A 438 -1.34 -6.33 -18.66
CA LEU A 438 -0.20 -6.12 -17.76
C LEU A 438 -0.69 -5.76 -16.35
N PRO A 439 -0.52 -6.62 -15.34
CA PRO A 439 -0.94 -6.34 -13.97
C PRO A 439 -0.26 -5.10 -13.41
N VAL A 440 -1.04 -4.20 -12.82
CA VAL A 440 -0.58 -3.05 -12.03
C VAL A 440 -1.08 -3.23 -10.61
N ARG A 441 -0.19 -3.11 -9.63
CA ARG A 441 -0.53 -3.09 -8.20
C ARG A 441 -0.23 -1.71 -7.65
N LEU A 442 -1.24 -1.07 -7.08
CA LEU A 442 -1.12 0.18 -6.34
C LEU A 442 -1.01 -0.18 -4.86
N LEU A 443 0.17 -0.02 -4.29
CA LEU A 443 0.56 -0.42 -2.96
C LEU A 443 0.77 0.83 -2.09
N TYR A 444 0.63 0.70 -0.76
CA TYR A 444 0.97 1.76 0.17
C TYR A 444 1.88 1.22 1.28
N HIS A 445 3.19 1.28 1.05
CA HIS A 445 4.21 0.82 1.99
C HIS A 445 4.98 2.03 2.54
N THR A 446 4.65 2.44 3.75
CA THR A 446 5.33 3.53 4.48
C THR A 446 6.68 3.10 5.04
N VAL A 447 6.87 1.80 5.28
CA VAL A 447 8.17 1.21 5.60
C VAL A 447 8.42 0.04 4.64
N PHE A 448 9.62 -0.01 4.08
CA PHE A 448 10.03 -1.03 3.12
C PHE A 448 11.55 -1.21 3.13
N TRP A 449 12.03 -2.33 2.59
CA TRP A 449 13.46 -2.58 2.39
C TRP A 449 13.83 -2.32 0.92
N ASP A 450 14.86 -1.47 0.70
CA ASP A 450 15.29 -1.08 -0.66
C ASP A 450 16.37 -2.01 -1.25
N GLY A 451 16.64 -3.16 -0.62
CA GLY A 451 17.74 -4.07 -0.97
C GLY A 451 19.00 -3.85 -0.14
N SER A 452 19.10 -2.75 0.60
CA SER A 452 20.27 -2.41 1.42
C SER A 452 19.91 -1.99 2.84
N ALA A 453 18.80 -1.26 3.02
CA ALA A 453 18.38 -0.71 4.31
C ALA A 453 16.86 -0.59 4.39
N VAL A 454 16.34 -0.57 5.62
CA VAL A 454 14.94 -0.24 5.88
C VAL A 454 14.73 1.26 5.71
N LYS A 455 13.77 1.62 4.87
CA LYS A 455 13.36 2.98 4.54
C LYS A 455 12.01 3.30 5.13
N PHE A 456 11.82 4.55 5.49
CA PHE A 456 10.58 5.08 6.05
C PHE A 456 10.01 6.16 5.14
N ARG A 457 8.70 6.28 5.12
CA ARG A 457 7.97 7.40 4.47
C ARG A 457 6.92 7.92 5.44
N PRO A 458 6.63 9.20 5.42
CA PRO A 458 5.50 9.74 6.17
C PRO A 458 4.19 9.02 5.78
N ASP A 459 3.35 8.72 6.76
CA ASP A 459 2.00 8.21 6.52
C ASP A 459 1.07 9.37 6.12
N LEU A 460 1.16 9.81 4.86
CA LEU A 460 0.40 10.96 4.35
C LEU A 460 -1.10 10.70 4.25
N TYR A 461 -1.52 9.43 4.11
CA TYR A 461 -2.93 9.06 4.06
C TYR A 461 -3.53 8.75 5.44
N GLY A 462 -2.70 8.68 6.49
CA GLY A 462 -3.17 8.40 7.85
C GLY A 462 -3.66 6.96 8.06
N TRP A 463 -3.20 6.01 7.26
CA TRP A 463 -3.69 4.62 7.30
C TRP A 463 -2.95 3.72 8.30
N ASP A 464 -1.74 4.09 8.73
CA ASP A 464 -0.91 3.28 9.61
C ASP A 464 -1.50 3.14 11.01
N GLU A 465 -2.10 4.22 11.53
CA GLU A 465 -2.70 4.22 12.87
C GLU A 465 -3.83 3.20 13.01
N ASN A 466 -4.69 3.09 11.98
CA ASN A 466 -5.79 2.13 11.99
C ASN A 466 -5.30 0.69 11.99
N ILE A 467 -4.24 0.40 11.21
CA ILE A 467 -3.61 -0.92 11.17
C ILE A 467 -2.94 -1.22 12.52
N ALA A 468 -2.14 -0.30 13.04
CA ALA A 468 -1.45 -0.48 14.32
C ALA A 468 -2.43 -0.79 15.46
N ARG A 469 -3.55 -0.05 15.53
CA ARG A 469 -4.61 -0.30 16.50
C ARG A 469 -5.24 -1.69 16.32
N ALA A 470 -5.50 -2.08 15.07
CA ALA A 470 -6.09 -3.38 14.75
C ALA A 470 -5.19 -4.55 15.16
N ILE A 471 -3.86 -4.40 15.07
CA ILE A 471 -2.88 -5.41 15.51
C ILE A 471 -2.45 -5.25 16.98
N GLY A 472 -3.17 -4.43 17.75
CA GLY A 472 -2.98 -4.30 19.19
C GLY A 472 -1.75 -3.50 19.63
N LEU A 473 -1.22 -2.62 18.78
CA LEU A 473 -0.11 -1.74 19.15
C LEU A 473 -0.62 -0.46 19.84
N ALA A 474 0.20 0.09 20.72
CA ALA A 474 -0.11 1.35 21.39
C ALA A 474 -0.22 2.49 20.35
N GLN A 475 -1.05 3.48 20.67
CA GLN A 475 -1.17 4.68 19.83
C GLN A 475 0.19 5.36 19.69
N GLY A 476 0.56 5.69 18.45
CA GLY A 476 1.77 6.43 18.15
C GLY A 476 1.61 7.93 18.47
N PRO A 477 2.72 8.70 18.48
CA PRO A 477 2.62 10.15 18.56
C PRO A 477 1.83 10.67 17.34
N PRO A 478 1.03 11.75 17.50
CA PRO A 478 0.26 12.30 16.40
C PRO A 478 1.21 12.74 15.27
N HIS A 479 1.04 12.17 14.09
CA HIS A 479 1.72 12.63 12.89
C HIS A 479 1.20 14.02 12.52
N LYS A 480 2.11 14.97 12.38
CA LYS A 480 1.78 16.25 11.73
C LYS A 480 1.80 16.00 10.22
N ILE A 481 0.61 15.77 9.64
CA ILE A 481 0.46 15.76 8.19
C ILE A 481 0.71 17.18 7.70
N ARG A 482 1.87 17.41 7.11
CA ARG A 482 2.21 18.67 6.45
C ARG A 482 1.72 18.55 5.02
N GLN A 483 0.58 19.18 4.75
CA GLN A 483 0.07 19.24 3.39
C GLN A 483 1.08 19.97 2.50
N PRO A 484 1.42 19.41 1.32
CA PRO A 484 2.15 20.16 0.33
C PRO A 484 1.32 21.40 -0.07
N GLN A 485 2.00 22.49 -0.41
CA GLN A 485 1.31 23.67 -0.96
C GLN A 485 0.46 23.23 -2.18
N SER A 486 -0.79 23.66 -2.22
CA SER A 486 -1.69 23.38 -3.35
C SER A 486 -0.99 23.77 -4.65
N SER A 487 -0.98 22.88 -5.63
CA SER A 487 -0.56 23.22 -6.99
C SER A 487 -1.76 23.79 -7.72
N ASP A 488 -1.56 24.84 -8.53
CA ASP A 488 -2.59 25.36 -9.46
C ASP A 488 -2.85 24.38 -10.63
N ASP A 489 -2.27 23.19 -10.57
CA ASP A 489 -2.30 22.17 -11.61
C ASP A 489 -3.58 21.34 -11.48
N ILE A 490 -4.54 21.60 -12.37
CA ILE A 490 -5.78 20.84 -12.50
C ILE A 490 -5.51 19.59 -13.34
N GLY A 491 -5.57 18.43 -12.71
CA GLY A 491 -5.40 17.15 -13.38
C GLY A 491 -5.91 15.99 -12.53
N PRO A 492 -6.15 14.84 -13.15
CA PRO A 492 -6.67 13.65 -12.46
C PRO A 492 -5.72 13.07 -11.43
#